data_6e60bcbc88e67d04166b3348958a87db
#
_entry.id   6e60bcbc88e67d04166b3348958a87db
#
_cell.length_a   1.000
_cell.length_b   1.000
_cell.length_c   1.000
_cell.angle_alpha   90.00
_cell.angle_beta   90.00
_cell.angle_gamma   90.00
#
_symmetry.space_group_name_H-M   'P 1'
#
loop_
_entity.id
_entity.type
_entity.pdbx_description
1 polymer ?
#
loop_
_entity_poly.entity_id
_entity_poly.type
_entity_poly.pdbx_seq_one_letter_code
_entity_poly.pdbx_strand_id
1 'polypeptide(L)'
;EFTARAVRDCWDVGLQLGHAVHSLGGTIALARSEIEFATAAVEARWLWGDRGLAEEFRQSFARRVVAGRMSRFYRDCLEARRVEWARHGLSASALVPDVKRSPGGLRDVQLVRWLGFCRHGTTDIDELVHRGPLLPGERDVLVDGHRLLTGVRVDMHLEAGRAQDVLTRDEQLRLA
;
A
#
# COMPACT_ATOMS: atom_id res chain seq x y z
N GLU A 1 -26.53 -9.29 3.61
CA GLU A 1 -26.85 -10.44 2.71
C GLU A 1 -25.97 -10.43 1.44
N PHE A 2 -25.91 -9.30 0.69
CA PHE A 2 -25.09 -9.17 -0.51
C PHE A 2 -23.58 -9.39 -0.24
N THR A 3 -23.02 -8.75 0.79
CA THR A 3 -21.58 -8.87 1.12
C THR A 3 -21.19 -10.31 1.45
N ALA A 4 -22.04 -11.02 2.22
CA ALA A 4 -21.79 -12.42 2.58
C ALA A 4 -21.80 -13.33 1.35
N ARG A 5 -22.66 -13.07 0.36
CA ARG A 5 -22.71 -13.80 -0.89
C ARG A 5 -21.48 -13.52 -1.75
N ALA A 6 -21.13 -12.26 -1.96
CA ALA A 6 -19.96 -11.88 -2.76
C ALA A 6 -18.65 -12.45 -2.16
N VAL A 7 -18.51 -12.45 -0.83
CA VAL A 7 -17.35 -13.06 -0.17
C VAL A 7 -17.32 -14.56 -0.39
N ARG A 8 -18.46 -15.24 -0.26
CA ARG A 8 -18.56 -16.70 -0.53
C ARG A 8 -18.16 -17.01 -1.98
N ASP A 9 -18.75 -16.29 -2.96
CA ASP A 9 -18.46 -16.51 -4.38
C ASP A 9 -16.96 -16.33 -4.69
N CYS A 10 -16.27 -15.39 -4.00
CA CYS A 10 -14.82 -15.24 -4.09
C CYS A 10 -14.07 -16.44 -3.52
N TRP A 11 -14.48 -16.94 -2.35
CA TRP A 11 -13.85 -18.11 -1.72
C TRP A 11 -14.06 -19.38 -2.56
N ASP A 12 -15.23 -19.54 -3.16
CA ASP A 12 -15.58 -20.70 -4.01
C ASP A 12 -14.69 -20.79 -5.27
N VAL A 13 -14.17 -19.65 -5.76
CA VAL A 13 -13.19 -19.61 -6.86
C VAL A 13 -11.73 -19.50 -6.38
N GLY A 14 -11.45 -19.75 -5.09
CA GLY A 14 -10.11 -19.76 -4.52
C GLY A 14 -9.53 -18.40 -4.19
N LEU A 15 -10.30 -17.30 -4.29
CA LEU A 15 -9.88 -15.97 -3.90
C LEU A 15 -10.09 -15.75 -2.40
N GLN A 16 -9.00 -15.73 -1.64
CA GLN A 16 -9.03 -15.40 -0.22
C GLN A 16 -9.17 -13.89 -0.02
N LEU A 17 -10.41 -13.43 0.22
CA LEU A 17 -10.72 -12.03 0.51
C LEU A 17 -10.72 -11.77 2.02
N GLY A 18 -9.79 -10.91 2.46
CA GLY A 18 -9.96 -10.21 3.73
C GLY A 18 -11.07 -9.16 3.58
N HIS A 19 -12.10 -9.21 4.40
CA HIS A 19 -13.22 -8.27 4.33
C HIS A 19 -13.62 -7.79 5.72
N ALA A 20 -14.10 -6.56 5.77
CA ALA A 20 -14.74 -5.99 6.94
C ALA A 20 -15.85 -5.04 6.51
N VAL A 21 -16.88 -4.91 7.34
CA VAL A 21 -17.99 -3.97 7.11
C VAL A 21 -17.99 -2.96 8.24
N HIS A 22 -17.86 -1.69 7.88
CA HIS A 22 -17.83 -0.59 8.82
C HIS A 22 -18.83 0.50 8.41
N SER A 23 -19.41 1.19 9.38
CA SER A 23 -20.06 2.47 9.11
C SER A 23 -19.02 3.54 8.76
N LEU A 24 -19.41 4.60 8.09
CA LEU A 24 -18.50 5.72 7.77
C LEU A 24 -17.79 6.25 9.03
N GLY A 25 -18.55 6.47 10.11
CA GLY A 25 -18.00 6.93 11.38
C GLY A 25 -17.01 5.93 11.98
N GLY A 26 -17.33 4.64 11.96
CA GLY A 26 -16.45 3.56 12.43
C GLY A 26 -15.16 3.47 11.61
N THR A 27 -15.24 3.59 10.27
CA THR A 27 -14.09 3.61 9.38
C THR A 27 -13.15 4.77 9.69
N ILE A 28 -13.69 5.98 9.90
CA ILE A 28 -12.89 7.16 10.26
C ILE A 28 -12.27 7.01 11.66
N ALA A 29 -13.00 6.46 12.63
CA ALA A 29 -12.46 6.21 13.96
C ALA A 29 -11.30 5.21 13.93
N LEU A 30 -11.46 4.10 13.20
CA LEU A 30 -10.44 3.08 13.02
C LEU A 30 -9.19 3.64 12.31
N ALA A 31 -9.37 4.40 11.24
CA ALA A 31 -8.27 5.05 10.52
C ALA A 31 -7.51 6.10 11.40
N ARG A 32 -8.13 6.61 12.45
CA ARG A 32 -7.47 7.52 13.40
C ARG A 32 -6.67 6.80 14.48
N SER A 33 -6.99 5.55 14.77
CA SER A 33 -6.32 4.75 15.80
C SER A 33 -5.25 3.81 15.24
N GLU A 34 -5.44 3.31 14.01
CA GLU A 34 -4.59 2.28 13.40
C GLU A 34 -3.95 2.78 12.11
N ILE A 35 -2.62 2.89 12.10
CA ILE A 35 -1.88 3.43 10.96
C ILE A 35 -1.93 2.48 9.76
N GLU A 36 -1.93 1.17 9.97
CA GLU A 36 -2.04 0.16 8.91
C GLU A 36 -3.38 0.31 8.16
N PHE A 37 -4.47 0.51 8.90
CA PHE A 37 -5.77 0.77 8.31
C PHE A 37 -5.81 2.13 7.60
N ALA A 38 -5.20 3.16 8.18
CA ALA A 38 -5.14 4.48 7.58
C ALA A 38 -4.36 4.47 6.25
N THR A 39 -3.23 3.79 6.19
CA THR A 39 -2.44 3.68 4.95
C THR A 39 -3.16 2.86 3.87
N ALA A 40 -3.86 1.79 4.25
CA ALA A 40 -4.73 1.05 3.33
C ALA A 40 -5.88 1.94 2.80
N ALA A 41 -6.44 2.80 3.66
CA ALA A 41 -7.50 3.74 3.28
C ALA A 41 -7.03 4.85 2.31
N VAL A 42 -5.75 5.24 2.33
CA VAL A 42 -5.17 6.14 1.31
C VAL A 42 -5.30 5.54 -0.09
N GLU A 43 -5.15 4.22 -0.23
CA GLU A 43 -5.22 3.49 -1.50
C GLU A 43 -6.64 2.97 -1.81
N ALA A 44 -7.63 3.33 -0.98
CA ALA A 44 -9.00 2.89 -1.18
C ALA A 44 -9.58 3.40 -2.50
N ARG A 45 -10.23 2.50 -3.24
CA ARG A 45 -10.91 2.81 -4.49
C ARG A 45 -12.35 2.34 -4.45
N TRP A 46 -13.23 3.11 -5.08
CA TRP A 46 -14.60 2.65 -5.31
C TRP A 46 -14.60 1.48 -6.30
N LEU A 47 -15.27 0.40 -5.95
CA LEU A 47 -15.45 -0.74 -6.81
C LEU A 47 -16.90 -0.83 -7.30
N TRP A 48 -17.86 -0.69 -6.37
CA TRP A 48 -19.28 -0.84 -6.64
C TRP A 48 -20.11 -0.21 -5.53
N GLY A 49 -21.39 0.11 -5.81
CA GLY A 49 -22.33 0.65 -4.84
C GLY A 49 -22.48 2.17 -4.92
N ASP A 50 -22.88 2.80 -3.82
CA ASP A 50 -23.13 4.23 -3.76
C ASP A 50 -21.84 5.05 -3.88
N ARG A 51 -21.71 5.80 -4.97
CA ARG A 51 -20.58 6.72 -5.21
C ARG A 51 -20.58 7.90 -4.24
N GLY A 52 -21.75 8.35 -3.80
CA GLY A 52 -21.87 9.44 -2.84
C GLY A 52 -21.24 9.06 -1.50
N LEU A 53 -21.50 7.85 -1.02
CA LEU A 53 -20.88 7.32 0.19
C LEU A 53 -19.36 7.18 0.05
N ALA A 54 -18.87 6.73 -1.10
CA ALA A 54 -17.44 6.62 -1.35
C ALA A 54 -16.75 7.99 -1.36
N GLU A 55 -17.39 9.00 -1.96
CA GLU A 55 -16.86 10.37 -1.98
C GLU A 55 -16.92 11.01 -0.58
N GLU A 56 -18.00 10.80 0.18
CA GLU A 56 -18.10 11.26 1.56
C GLU A 56 -17.00 10.64 2.43
N PHE A 57 -16.73 9.35 2.24
CA PHE A 57 -15.59 8.68 2.91
C PHE A 57 -14.27 9.36 2.55
N ARG A 58 -13.97 9.55 1.26
CA ARG A 58 -12.72 10.20 0.80
C ARG A 58 -12.52 11.57 1.41
N GLN A 59 -13.57 12.42 1.38
CA GLN A 59 -13.52 13.78 1.92
C GLN A 59 -13.35 13.77 3.45
N SER A 60 -14.10 12.91 4.15
CA SER A 60 -14.02 12.78 5.59
C SER A 60 -12.66 12.25 6.04
N PHE A 61 -12.11 11.26 5.33
CA PHE A 61 -10.79 10.72 5.57
C PHE A 61 -9.71 11.79 5.37
N ALA A 62 -9.70 12.47 4.22
CA ALA A 62 -8.73 13.53 3.94
C ALA A 62 -8.75 14.64 5.01
N ARG A 63 -9.93 15.10 5.43
CA ARG A 63 -10.05 16.18 6.42
C ARG A 63 -9.75 15.74 7.85
N ARG A 64 -10.34 14.61 8.30
CA ARG A 64 -10.39 14.21 9.71
C ARG A 64 -9.26 13.29 10.15
N VAL A 65 -8.70 12.51 9.22
CA VAL A 65 -7.59 11.59 9.49
C VAL A 65 -6.26 12.22 9.09
N VAL A 66 -6.17 12.79 7.90
CA VAL A 66 -4.91 13.28 7.34
C VAL A 66 -4.69 14.75 7.66
N ALA A 67 -5.46 15.68 7.07
CA ALA A 67 -5.24 17.12 7.22
C ALA A 67 -5.31 17.60 8.67
N GLY A 68 -6.29 17.11 9.43
CA GLY A 68 -6.45 17.46 10.85
C GLY A 68 -5.33 16.92 11.77
N ARG A 69 -4.47 16.02 11.29
CA ARG A 69 -3.42 15.35 12.07
C ARG A 69 -2.15 15.07 11.26
N MET A 70 -1.85 15.91 10.28
CA MET A 70 -0.78 15.72 9.29
C MET A 70 0.55 15.30 9.91
N SER A 71 1.05 16.03 10.90
CA SER A 71 2.34 15.74 11.56
C SER A 71 2.34 14.38 12.28
N ARG A 72 1.18 13.97 12.81
CA ARG A 72 1.05 12.67 13.45
C ARG A 72 1.00 11.56 12.41
N PHE A 73 0.16 11.70 11.38
CA PHE A 73 0.05 10.72 10.29
C PHE A 73 1.41 10.47 9.63
N TYR A 74 2.14 11.55 9.32
CA TYR A 74 3.49 11.48 8.75
C TYR A 74 4.45 10.69 9.65
N ARG A 75 4.51 11.03 10.94
CA ARG A 75 5.38 10.36 11.91
C ARG A 75 5.00 8.90 12.09
N ASP A 76 3.69 8.59 12.20
CA ASP A 76 3.20 7.24 12.42
C ASP A 76 3.51 6.35 11.19
N CYS A 77 3.41 6.88 9.95
CA CYS A 77 3.84 6.17 8.73
C CYS A 77 5.34 5.84 8.75
N LEU A 78 6.19 6.81 9.10
CA LEU A 78 7.64 6.60 9.17
C LEU A 78 8.01 5.60 10.26
N GLU A 79 7.38 5.68 11.42
CA GLU A 79 7.67 4.77 12.53
C GLU A 79 7.23 3.34 12.19
N ALA A 80 6.04 3.16 11.65
CA ALA A 80 5.58 1.85 11.19
C ALA A 80 6.56 1.24 10.18
N ARG A 81 7.09 2.06 9.26
CA ARG A 81 8.06 1.61 8.28
C ARG A 81 9.42 1.26 8.90
N ARG A 82 9.90 2.02 9.86
CA ARG A 82 11.14 1.72 10.62
C ARG A 82 11.04 0.39 11.37
N VAL A 83 9.90 0.14 12.01
CA VAL A 83 9.63 -1.13 12.70
C VAL A 83 9.61 -2.29 11.70
N GLU A 84 9.03 -2.10 10.52
CA GLU A 84 9.01 -3.13 9.48
C GLU A 84 10.42 -3.41 8.93
N TRP A 85 11.24 -2.40 8.67
CA TRP A 85 12.64 -2.57 8.29
C TRP A 85 13.44 -3.35 9.34
N ALA A 86 13.26 -3.04 10.63
CA ALA A 86 13.94 -3.76 11.70
C ALA A 86 13.60 -5.25 11.72
N ARG A 87 12.40 -5.64 11.28
CA ARG A 87 11.96 -7.05 11.19
C ARG A 87 12.44 -7.78 9.94
N HIS A 88 12.57 -7.07 8.82
CA HIS A 88 12.84 -7.65 7.50
C HIS A 88 14.25 -7.37 6.98
N GLY A 89 15.15 -6.88 7.85
CA GLY A 89 16.51 -6.49 7.51
C GLY A 89 16.67 -4.99 7.25
N LEU A 90 17.83 -4.47 7.65
CA LEU A 90 18.15 -3.03 7.54
C LEU A 90 18.93 -2.70 6.26
N SER A 91 19.28 -3.71 5.45
CA SER A 91 20.12 -3.53 4.27
C SER A 91 19.33 -3.70 2.97
N ALA A 92 19.45 -2.72 2.08
CA ALA A 92 18.98 -2.84 0.70
C ALA A 92 19.81 -3.86 -0.12
N SER A 93 20.99 -4.25 0.38
CA SER A 93 21.90 -5.22 -0.27
C SER A 93 21.79 -6.61 0.35
N ALA A 94 20.62 -6.99 0.88
CA ALA A 94 20.41 -8.32 1.41
C ALA A 94 20.52 -9.37 0.30
N LEU A 95 21.20 -10.49 0.58
CA LEU A 95 21.36 -11.60 -0.38
C LEU A 95 20.04 -12.32 -0.70
N VAL A 96 19.10 -12.25 0.21
CA VAL A 96 17.75 -12.85 0.10
C VAL A 96 16.73 -11.80 0.56
N PRO A 97 16.43 -10.81 -0.29
CA PRO A 97 15.53 -9.72 0.09
C PRO A 97 14.06 -10.14 0.05
N ASP A 98 13.26 -9.54 0.92
CA ASP A 98 11.80 -9.50 0.77
C ASP A 98 11.46 -8.33 -0.18
N VAL A 99 11.02 -8.63 -1.41
CA VAL A 99 10.76 -7.63 -2.47
C VAL A 99 9.65 -6.64 -2.09
N LYS A 100 8.85 -6.98 -1.10
CA LYS A 100 7.79 -6.11 -0.58
C LYS A 100 8.26 -5.27 0.61
N ARG A 101 8.97 -5.89 1.58
CA ARG A 101 9.19 -5.31 2.91
C ARG A 101 10.63 -4.88 3.19
N SER A 102 11.63 -5.44 2.52
CA SER A 102 13.02 -4.99 2.68
C SER A 102 13.19 -3.52 2.27
N PRO A 103 14.22 -2.81 2.77
CA PRO A 103 14.56 -1.48 2.28
C PRO A 103 14.73 -1.46 0.74
N GLY A 104 14.12 -0.48 0.08
CA GLY A 104 14.03 -0.43 -1.38
C GLY A 104 12.90 -1.27 -1.99
N GLY A 105 12.11 -1.99 -1.18
CA GLY A 105 11.00 -2.82 -1.64
C GLY A 105 9.73 -2.02 -1.95
N LEU A 106 8.69 -2.73 -2.40
CA LEU A 106 7.40 -2.14 -2.80
C LEU A 106 6.76 -1.27 -1.70
N ARG A 107 7.02 -1.59 -0.43
CA ARG A 107 6.48 -0.83 0.69
C ARG A 107 7.10 0.57 0.80
N ASP A 108 8.30 0.79 0.27
CA ASP A 108 8.92 2.13 0.23
C ASP A 108 8.29 3.01 -0.85
N VAL A 109 7.94 2.43 -1.98
CA VAL A 109 7.15 3.14 -3.00
C VAL A 109 5.77 3.54 -2.46
N GLN A 110 5.13 2.63 -1.70
CA GLN A 110 3.87 2.93 -1.03
C GLN A 110 4.04 4.06 0.01
N LEU A 111 5.12 4.04 0.78
CA LEU A 111 5.42 5.11 1.74
C LEU A 111 5.50 6.48 1.05
N VAL A 112 6.20 6.58 -0.09
CA VAL A 112 6.24 7.84 -0.87
C VAL A 112 4.83 8.31 -1.24
N ARG A 113 3.97 7.40 -1.70
CA ARG A 113 2.57 7.71 -2.03
C ARG A 113 1.76 8.17 -0.82
N TRP A 114 1.91 7.52 0.33
CA TRP A 114 1.20 7.90 1.57
C TRP A 114 1.64 9.26 2.08
N LEU A 115 2.95 9.54 2.05
CA LEU A 115 3.49 10.86 2.44
C LEU A 115 3.09 11.94 1.42
N GLY A 116 3.08 11.62 0.12
CA GLY A 116 2.56 12.46 -0.94
C GLY A 116 1.10 12.83 -0.71
N PHE A 117 0.26 11.84 -0.42
CA PHE A 117 -1.14 12.06 -0.08
C PHE A 117 -1.29 12.95 1.17
N CYS A 118 -0.50 12.68 2.20
CA CYS A 118 -0.52 13.45 3.44
C CYS A 118 -0.23 14.94 3.21
N ARG A 119 0.76 15.25 2.37
CA ARG A 119 1.24 16.61 2.14
C ARG A 119 0.53 17.32 1.01
N HIS A 120 0.21 16.61 -0.06
CA HIS A 120 -0.25 17.16 -1.33
C HIS A 120 -1.64 16.66 -1.74
N GLY A 121 -2.25 15.73 -1.00
CA GLY A 121 -3.58 15.19 -1.29
C GLY A 121 -3.62 14.23 -2.48
N THR A 122 -2.48 13.76 -2.97
CA THR A 122 -2.38 12.86 -4.12
C THR A 122 -1.41 11.71 -3.86
N THR A 123 -1.72 10.53 -4.40
CA THR A 123 -0.83 9.36 -4.46
C THR A 123 -0.17 9.20 -5.82
N ASP A 124 -0.51 10.06 -6.78
CA ASP A 124 0.00 10.03 -8.13
C ASP A 124 1.42 10.58 -8.17
N ILE A 125 2.37 9.74 -8.63
CA ILE A 125 3.79 10.09 -8.67
C ILE A 125 4.06 11.22 -9.68
N ASP A 126 3.36 11.24 -10.81
CA ASP A 126 3.51 12.31 -11.81
C ASP A 126 3.03 13.65 -11.25
N GLU A 127 1.93 13.64 -10.51
CA GLU A 127 1.42 14.83 -9.85
C GLU A 127 2.36 15.33 -8.73
N LEU A 128 3.04 14.40 -8.02
CA LEU A 128 4.06 14.77 -7.03
C LEU A 128 5.28 15.45 -7.65
N VAL A 129 5.68 15.06 -8.86
CA VAL A 129 6.71 15.78 -9.62
C VAL A 129 6.24 17.19 -9.98
N HIS A 130 5.02 17.33 -10.51
CA HIS A 130 4.46 18.63 -10.85
C HIS A 130 4.34 19.58 -9.67
N ARG A 131 4.07 19.07 -8.48
CA ARG A 131 3.97 19.83 -7.23
C ARG A 131 5.31 20.08 -6.55
N GLY A 132 6.41 19.50 -7.05
CA GLY A 132 7.78 19.76 -6.66
C GLY A 132 8.41 18.93 -5.55
N PRO A 133 7.71 17.98 -4.86
CA PRO A 133 8.38 17.16 -3.85
C PRO A 133 9.27 16.04 -4.43
N LEU A 134 9.09 15.70 -5.71
CA LEU A 134 9.90 14.72 -6.43
C LEU A 134 10.55 15.35 -7.66
N LEU A 135 11.76 14.94 -7.97
CA LEU A 135 12.43 15.28 -9.22
C LEU A 135 12.02 14.30 -10.34
N PRO A 136 12.06 14.73 -11.63
CA PRO A 136 11.72 13.83 -12.75
C PRO A 136 12.52 12.52 -12.74
N GLY A 137 13.83 12.57 -12.46
CA GLY A 137 14.67 11.37 -12.36
C GLY A 137 14.31 10.43 -11.21
N GLU A 138 13.85 10.98 -10.08
CA GLU A 138 13.35 10.18 -8.95
C GLU A 138 12.02 9.49 -9.29
N ARG A 139 11.19 10.16 -10.07
CA ARG A 139 9.95 9.59 -10.62
C ARG A 139 10.24 8.34 -11.44
N ASP A 140 11.19 8.39 -12.36
CA ASP A 140 11.51 7.28 -13.24
C ASP A 140 12.04 6.08 -12.43
N VAL A 141 12.92 6.32 -11.47
CA VAL A 141 13.41 5.29 -10.55
C VAL A 141 12.27 4.64 -9.77
N LEU A 142 11.32 5.44 -9.23
CA LEU A 142 10.18 4.91 -8.47
C LEU A 142 9.23 4.09 -9.36
N VAL A 143 8.92 4.57 -10.56
CA VAL A 143 7.98 3.91 -11.47
C VAL A 143 8.57 2.61 -12.01
N ASP A 144 9.82 2.64 -12.47
CA ASP A 144 10.49 1.47 -13.04
C ASP A 144 10.82 0.44 -11.96
N GLY A 145 11.28 0.89 -10.79
CA GLY A 145 11.48 0.02 -9.63
C GLY A 145 10.18 -0.64 -9.17
N HIS A 146 9.08 0.11 -9.10
CA HIS A 146 7.76 -0.45 -8.77
C HIS A 146 7.32 -1.50 -9.80
N ARG A 147 7.51 -1.22 -11.09
CA ARG A 147 7.15 -2.15 -12.18
C ARG A 147 7.98 -3.43 -12.09
N LEU A 148 9.29 -3.32 -11.93
CA LEU A 148 10.21 -4.45 -11.80
C LEU A 148 9.84 -5.32 -10.59
N LEU A 149 9.76 -4.72 -9.41
CA LEU A 149 9.48 -5.45 -8.17
C LEU A 149 8.08 -6.09 -8.17
N THR A 150 7.10 -5.43 -8.79
CA THR A 150 5.75 -6.01 -8.95
C THR A 150 5.79 -7.19 -9.91
N GLY A 151 6.51 -7.10 -11.01
CA GLY A 151 6.68 -8.19 -11.98
C GLY A 151 7.33 -9.41 -11.32
N VAL A 152 8.46 -9.22 -10.64
CA VAL A 152 9.17 -10.27 -9.89
C VAL A 152 8.24 -10.91 -8.84
N ARG A 153 7.51 -10.10 -8.09
CA ARG A 153 6.59 -10.59 -7.06
C ARG A 153 5.46 -11.43 -7.64
N VAL A 154 4.85 -10.97 -8.73
CA VAL A 154 3.75 -11.69 -9.41
C VAL A 154 4.26 -13.02 -9.94
N ASP A 155 5.41 -13.05 -10.58
CA ASP A 155 6.03 -14.27 -11.10
C ASP A 155 6.29 -15.28 -9.97
N MET A 156 6.92 -14.86 -8.87
CA MET A 156 7.14 -15.73 -7.71
C MET A 156 5.83 -16.27 -7.11
N HIS A 157 4.76 -15.46 -7.07
CA HIS A 157 3.45 -15.91 -6.59
C HIS A 157 2.82 -16.97 -7.50
N LEU A 158 2.94 -16.79 -8.82
CA LEU A 158 2.40 -17.73 -9.81
C LEU A 158 3.15 -19.07 -9.74
N GLU A 159 4.49 -19.02 -9.68
CA GLU A 159 5.33 -20.22 -9.57
C GLU A 159 5.07 -20.98 -8.26
N ALA A 160 5.02 -20.27 -7.15
CA ALA A 160 4.80 -20.89 -5.84
C ALA A 160 3.34 -21.33 -5.59
N GLY A 161 2.36 -20.89 -6.42
CA GLY A 161 0.94 -21.10 -6.18
C GLY A 161 0.42 -20.48 -4.86
N ARG A 162 1.20 -19.59 -4.25
CA ARG A 162 0.90 -18.92 -2.97
C ARG A 162 1.67 -17.61 -2.85
N ALA A 163 1.34 -16.83 -1.82
CA ALA A 163 2.10 -15.60 -1.52
C ALA A 163 3.58 -15.93 -1.21
N GLN A 164 4.48 -15.36 -2.00
CA GLN A 164 5.93 -15.50 -1.89
C GLN A 164 6.57 -14.13 -2.12
N ASP A 165 7.01 -13.48 -1.04
CA ASP A 165 7.61 -12.13 -1.10
C ASP A 165 9.14 -12.17 -0.92
N VAL A 166 9.70 -13.32 -0.49
CA VAL A 166 11.15 -13.50 -0.29
C VAL A 166 11.80 -14.02 -1.55
N LEU A 167 12.71 -13.24 -2.13
CA LEU A 167 13.48 -13.59 -3.33
C LEU A 167 14.69 -14.46 -2.92
N THR A 168 14.44 -15.75 -2.79
CA THR A 168 15.45 -16.75 -2.45
C THR A 168 16.50 -16.88 -3.57
N ARG A 169 17.63 -17.53 -3.28
CA ARG A 169 18.66 -17.79 -4.28
C ARG A 169 18.14 -18.60 -5.48
N ASP A 170 17.29 -19.57 -5.22
CA ASP A 170 16.69 -20.39 -6.28
C ASP A 170 15.78 -19.56 -7.18
N GLU A 171 14.97 -18.67 -6.59
CA GLU A 171 14.16 -17.72 -7.34
C GLU A 171 15.01 -16.72 -8.14
N GLN A 172 16.13 -16.25 -7.57
CA GLN A 172 17.07 -15.38 -8.29
C GLN A 172 17.66 -16.08 -9.52
N LEU A 173 18.03 -17.36 -9.40
CA LEU A 173 18.54 -18.15 -10.50
C LEU A 173 17.49 -18.47 -11.56
N ARG A 174 16.23 -18.66 -11.14
CA ARG A 174 15.10 -18.92 -12.05
C ARG A 174 14.74 -17.69 -12.88
N LEU A 175 14.86 -16.50 -12.28
CA LEU A 175 14.46 -15.22 -12.89
C LEU A 175 15.57 -14.56 -13.71
N ALA A 176 16.82 -15.03 -13.62
CA ALA A 176 17.98 -14.51 -14.35
C ALA A 176 18.03 -15.02 -15.78
#